data_8ae27fb99153f6e08d268eb151b4a49f
#
_entry.id   8ae27fb99153f6e08d268eb151b4a49f
#
_cell.length_a   1.000
_cell.length_b   1.000
_cell.length_c   1.000
_cell.angle_alpha   90.00
_cell.angle_beta   90.00
_cell.angle_gamma   90.00
#
_symmetry.space_group_name_H-M   'P 1'
#
loop_
_entity.id
_entity.type
_entity.pdbx_description
1 polymer ?
#
loop_
_entity_poly.entity_id
_entity_poly.type
_entity_poly.pdbx_seq_one_letter_code
_entity_poly.pdbx_strand_id
1 'polypeptide(L)'
;MTAIAIVFPGQGSQSVGMLDAWGDHPAVLETLKEASDAMGENLSALIHDGPKEALALTTNTQPVMLVAAIAAYRAWLAEGGAQPAAVAGHSLGEYSALVASGVLSLAQAAPLVRFRAAAMQDAVAVGAGAMAAVLGMEAAKVIEGCAQAQATFPADSGEVVEAVNFNDPGQTVIAGSKAAVEKACEVLKAMGAKRALNLPVSAPFHSSLMKPAAEKLKEKLANTPFATPLIPVVNNIDVSVETNADRIRDALYRQAFGPVRWVECVQAIKSRGINTLVECGPGKVLAGMVKRIDADMTGLPLFDPASLAEVKGALS
;
A
#
# COMPACT_ATOMS: atom_id res chain seq x y z
N MET A 1 -5.09 -6.19 -27.89
CA MET A 1 -5.36 -6.43 -26.46
C MET A 1 -5.35 -5.08 -25.76
N THR A 2 -6.31 -4.83 -24.89
CA THR A 2 -6.39 -3.60 -24.10
C THR A 2 -5.20 -3.53 -23.13
N ALA A 3 -4.48 -2.41 -23.12
CA ALA A 3 -3.40 -2.21 -22.17
C ALA A 3 -3.97 -2.09 -20.75
N ILE A 4 -3.43 -2.85 -19.80
CA ILE A 4 -3.83 -2.84 -18.39
C ILE A 4 -2.66 -2.42 -17.50
N ALA A 5 -2.99 -1.83 -16.37
CA ALA A 5 -2.04 -1.77 -15.24
C ALA A 5 -2.50 -2.70 -14.12
N ILE A 6 -1.55 -3.36 -13.49
CA ILE A 6 -1.83 -4.10 -12.26
C ILE A 6 -1.43 -3.24 -11.08
N VAL A 7 -2.34 -3.11 -10.12
CA VAL A 7 -2.13 -2.36 -8.88
C VAL A 7 -2.26 -3.28 -7.67
N PHE A 8 -1.45 -3.04 -6.65
CA PHE A 8 -1.35 -3.90 -5.48
C PHE A 8 -1.82 -3.17 -4.22
N PRO A 9 -2.75 -3.77 -3.45
CA PRO A 9 -3.25 -3.18 -2.23
C PRO A 9 -2.17 -3.09 -1.14
N GLY A 10 -2.35 -2.14 -0.24
CA GLY A 10 -1.60 -2.04 1.00
C GLY A 10 -2.26 -2.77 2.16
N GLN A 11 -1.90 -2.37 3.38
CA GLN A 11 -2.50 -2.83 4.62
C GLN A 11 -3.96 -2.38 4.73
N GLY A 12 -4.83 -3.23 5.30
CA GLY A 12 -6.24 -2.94 5.56
C GLY A 12 -7.23 -3.91 4.90
N SER A 13 -6.78 -4.71 3.92
CA SER A 13 -7.61 -5.68 3.21
C SER A 13 -7.35 -7.13 3.64
N GLN A 14 -6.45 -7.35 4.60
CA GLN A 14 -6.13 -8.68 5.10
C GLN A 14 -7.31 -9.31 5.87
N SER A 15 -7.52 -10.58 5.64
CA SER A 15 -8.49 -11.40 6.40
C SER A 15 -7.98 -12.82 6.55
N VAL A 16 -8.37 -13.47 7.64
CA VAL A 16 -8.13 -14.92 7.79
C VAL A 16 -8.81 -15.64 6.64
N GLY A 17 -8.14 -16.60 6.03
CA GLY A 17 -8.64 -17.35 4.89
C GLY A 17 -8.62 -16.60 3.55
N MET A 18 -7.93 -15.46 3.44
CA MET A 18 -7.96 -14.61 2.24
C MET A 18 -7.43 -15.27 0.95
N LEU A 19 -6.76 -16.42 1.07
CA LEU A 19 -6.31 -17.22 -0.06
C LEU A 19 -7.03 -18.57 -0.22
N ASP A 20 -7.97 -18.92 0.67
CA ASP A 20 -8.60 -20.24 0.71
C ASP A 20 -9.38 -20.55 -0.57
N ALA A 21 -10.00 -19.55 -1.19
CA ALA A 21 -10.73 -19.72 -2.43
C ALA A 21 -9.86 -20.20 -3.61
N TRP A 22 -8.53 -20.02 -3.53
CA TRP A 22 -7.61 -20.52 -4.54
C TRP A 22 -7.37 -22.03 -4.47
N GLY A 23 -7.75 -22.69 -3.35
CA GLY A 23 -7.57 -24.11 -3.15
C GLY A 23 -6.10 -24.54 -3.36
N ASP A 24 -5.91 -25.60 -4.14
CA ASP A 24 -4.58 -26.14 -4.45
C ASP A 24 -3.94 -25.53 -5.71
N HIS A 25 -4.24 -24.26 -6.04
CA HIS A 25 -3.67 -23.62 -7.23
C HIS A 25 -2.13 -23.58 -7.15
N PRO A 26 -1.40 -24.20 -8.09
CA PRO A 26 0.04 -24.41 -7.95
C PRO A 26 0.83 -23.12 -7.72
N ALA A 27 0.55 -22.07 -8.49
CA ALA A 27 1.28 -20.80 -8.36
C ALA A 27 1.04 -20.12 -6.99
N VAL A 28 -0.11 -20.36 -6.34
CA VAL A 28 -0.39 -19.85 -4.99
C VAL A 28 0.39 -20.63 -3.95
N LEU A 29 0.35 -21.96 -4.03
CA LEU A 29 1.09 -22.83 -3.10
C LEU A 29 2.61 -22.62 -3.18
N GLU A 30 3.16 -22.50 -4.40
CA GLU A 30 4.58 -22.22 -4.62
C GLU A 30 4.97 -20.84 -4.05
N THR A 31 4.11 -19.83 -4.21
CA THR A 31 4.36 -18.49 -3.66
C THR A 31 4.37 -18.49 -2.14
N LEU A 32 3.42 -19.17 -1.51
CA LEU A 32 3.36 -19.34 -0.06
C LEU A 32 4.59 -20.08 0.47
N LYS A 33 5.00 -21.15 -0.22
CA LYS A 33 6.19 -21.91 0.14
C LYS A 33 7.46 -21.07 0.02
N GLU A 34 7.68 -20.39 -1.12
CA GLU A 34 8.85 -19.52 -1.34
C GLU A 34 8.99 -18.48 -0.24
N ALA A 35 7.89 -17.78 0.09
CA ALA A 35 7.92 -16.74 1.10
C ALA A 35 8.12 -17.30 2.51
N SER A 36 7.48 -18.43 2.85
CA SER A 36 7.65 -19.09 4.15
C SER A 36 9.08 -19.58 4.35
N ASP A 37 9.68 -20.19 3.33
CA ASP A 37 11.08 -20.63 3.36
C ASP A 37 12.04 -19.44 3.54
N ALA A 38 11.81 -18.34 2.80
CA ALA A 38 12.65 -17.14 2.88
C ALA A 38 12.60 -16.44 4.24
N MET A 39 11.47 -16.54 4.93
CA MET A 39 11.26 -15.93 6.24
C MET A 39 11.55 -16.86 7.41
N GLY A 40 11.64 -18.17 7.16
CA GLY A 40 11.73 -19.20 8.22
C GLY A 40 10.47 -19.26 9.07
N GLU A 41 9.30 -18.88 8.52
CA GLU A 41 8.02 -18.80 9.22
C GLU A 41 6.91 -19.51 8.40
N ASN A 42 5.90 -20.06 9.07
CA ASN A 42 4.76 -20.66 8.39
C ASN A 42 3.69 -19.59 8.08
N LEU A 43 3.88 -18.87 6.98
CA LEU A 43 2.92 -17.83 6.54
C LEU A 43 1.58 -18.41 6.10
N SER A 44 1.56 -19.65 5.56
CA SER A 44 0.32 -20.34 5.19
C SER A 44 -0.60 -20.50 6.40
N ALA A 45 -0.07 -21.00 7.53
CA ALA A 45 -0.87 -21.15 8.73
C ALA A 45 -1.41 -19.81 9.25
N LEU A 46 -0.58 -18.76 9.23
CA LEU A 46 -1.03 -17.43 9.65
C LEU A 46 -2.14 -16.87 8.74
N ILE A 47 -2.06 -17.10 7.43
CA ILE A 47 -3.04 -16.63 6.46
C ILE A 47 -4.35 -17.43 6.56
N HIS A 48 -4.25 -18.76 6.70
CA HIS A 48 -5.39 -19.69 6.71
C HIS A 48 -6.10 -19.71 8.07
N ASP A 49 -5.33 -19.88 9.16
CA ASP A 49 -5.86 -20.13 10.50
C ASP A 49 -5.91 -18.88 11.37
N GLY A 50 -5.13 -17.84 11.04
CA GLY A 50 -5.00 -16.63 11.86
C GLY A 50 -4.15 -16.83 13.11
N PRO A 51 -4.52 -16.31 14.28
CA PRO A 51 -5.76 -15.58 14.57
C PRO A 51 -5.82 -14.19 13.96
N LYS A 52 -7.03 -13.62 13.87
CA LYS A 52 -7.27 -12.29 13.27
C LYS A 52 -6.41 -11.19 13.91
N GLU A 53 -6.23 -11.24 15.21
CA GLU A 53 -5.44 -10.28 15.99
C GLU A 53 -3.95 -10.35 15.58
N ALA A 54 -3.40 -11.56 15.39
CA ALA A 54 -2.04 -11.74 14.91
C ALA A 54 -1.88 -11.22 13.47
N LEU A 55 -2.87 -11.49 12.61
CA LEU A 55 -2.89 -11.01 11.23
C LEU A 55 -2.99 -9.48 11.14
N ALA A 56 -3.60 -8.81 12.12
CA ALA A 56 -3.76 -7.37 12.19
C ALA A 56 -2.50 -6.64 12.70
N LEU A 57 -1.53 -7.34 13.29
CA LEU A 57 -0.26 -6.72 13.66
C LEU A 57 0.50 -6.30 12.40
N THR A 58 0.92 -5.04 12.31
CA THR A 58 1.57 -4.52 11.09
C THR A 58 2.79 -5.34 10.68
N THR A 59 3.52 -5.90 11.65
CA THR A 59 4.65 -6.80 11.42
C THR A 59 4.25 -8.06 10.67
N ASN A 60 3.05 -8.55 10.83
CA ASN A 60 2.49 -9.70 10.12
C ASN A 60 1.71 -9.27 8.88
N THR A 61 0.89 -8.21 9.00
CA THR A 61 0.05 -7.72 7.90
C THR A 61 0.86 -7.41 6.65
N GLN A 62 1.99 -6.71 6.79
CA GLN A 62 2.76 -6.30 5.61
C GLN A 62 3.30 -7.51 4.81
N PRO A 63 4.01 -8.48 5.40
CA PRO A 63 4.47 -9.63 4.61
C PRO A 63 3.34 -10.50 4.07
N VAL A 64 2.25 -10.74 4.82
CA VAL A 64 1.16 -11.57 4.31
C VAL A 64 0.40 -10.90 3.17
N MET A 65 0.25 -9.58 3.19
CA MET A 65 -0.35 -8.84 2.07
C MET A 65 0.53 -8.86 0.82
N LEU A 66 1.86 -8.71 0.97
CA LEU A 66 2.81 -8.88 -0.13
C LEU A 66 2.66 -10.27 -0.76
N VAL A 67 2.68 -11.32 0.07
CA VAL A 67 2.64 -12.71 -0.39
C VAL A 67 1.31 -13.00 -1.08
N ALA A 68 0.19 -12.60 -0.49
CA ALA A 68 -1.13 -12.81 -1.07
C ALA A 68 -1.32 -12.08 -2.40
N ALA A 69 -0.80 -10.85 -2.50
CA ALA A 69 -0.84 -10.07 -3.73
C ALA A 69 0.00 -10.72 -4.85
N ILE A 70 1.20 -11.21 -4.53
CA ILE A 70 2.06 -11.89 -5.51
C ILE A 70 1.51 -13.28 -5.86
N ALA A 71 0.88 -13.99 -4.93
CA ALA A 71 0.19 -15.24 -5.21
C ALA A 71 -0.93 -15.05 -6.25
N ALA A 72 -1.78 -14.05 -6.06
CA ALA A 72 -2.83 -13.71 -7.02
C ALA A 72 -2.26 -13.28 -8.39
N TYR A 73 -1.16 -12.50 -8.40
CA TYR A 73 -0.49 -12.09 -9.63
C TYR A 73 0.10 -13.27 -10.40
N ARG A 74 0.77 -14.21 -9.71
CA ARG A 74 1.33 -15.40 -10.33
C ARG A 74 0.23 -16.34 -10.84
N ALA A 75 -0.89 -16.45 -10.11
CA ALA A 75 -2.06 -17.18 -10.59
C ALA A 75 -2.64 -16.54 -11.86
N TRP A 76 -2.77 -15.22 -11.91
CA TRP A 76 -3.18 -14.47 -13.10
C TRP A 76 -2.32 -14.84 -14.32
N LEU A 77 -1.00 -14.81 -14.16
CA LEU A 77 -0.07 -15.13 -15.26
C LEU A 77 -0.14 -16.61 -15.68
N ALA A 78 -0.24 -17.54 -14.70
CA ALA A 78 -0.35 -18.97 -14.94
C ALA A 78 -1.61 -19.33 -15.73
N GLU A 79 -2.70 -18.61 -15.47
CA GLU A 79 -3.96 -18.75 -16.17
C GLU A 79 -4.02 -17.99 -17.54
N GLY A 80 -2.86 -17.53 -18.02
CA GLY A 80 -2.75 -16.84 -19.32
C GLY A 80 -3.23 -15.39 -19.29
N GLY A 81 -3.25 -14.77 -18.13
CA GLY A 81 -3.53 -13.34 -18.00
C GLY A 81 -2.49 -12.46 -18.69
N ALA A 82 -2.93 -11.33 -19.23
CA ALA A 82 -2.07 -10.40 -19.96
C ALA A 82 -0.98 -9.80 -19.07
N GLN A 83 0.22 -9.63 -19.60
CA GLN A 83 1.27 -8.86 -18.96
C GLN A 83 0.82 -7.39 -18.81
N PRO A 84 1.00 -6.75 -17.64
CA PRO A 84 0.64 -5.36 -17.48
C PRO A 84 1.63 -4.43 -18.19
N ALA A 85 1.11 -3.32 -18.75
CA ALA A 85 1.92 -2.26 -19.33
C ALA A 85 2.56 -1.34 -18.27
N ALA A 86 2.02 -1.33 -17.05
CA ALA A 86 2.58 -0.66 -15.88
C ALA A 86 2.09 -1.35 -14.61
N VAL A 87 2.82 -1.17 -13.54
CA VAL A 87 2.42 -1.60 -12.19
C VAL A 87 2.56 -0.45 -11.20
N ALA A 88 1.75 -0.47 -10.16
CA ALA A 88 1.86 0.41 -9.00
C ALA A 88 1.36 -0.32 -7.76
N GLY A 89 1.62 0.22 -6.59
CA GLY A 89 1.06 -0.34 -5.37
C GLY A 89 0.90 0.75 -4.31
N HIS A 90 -0.10 0.60 -3.46
CA HIS A 90 -0.38 1.56 -2.39
C HIS A 90 0.50 1.25 -1.17
N SER A 91 1.41 2.16 -0.79
CA SER A 91 2.30 1.97 0.37
C SER A 91 3.08 0.65 0.30
N LEU A 92 2.73 -0.32 1.14
CA LEU A 92 3.28 -1.69 1.09
C LEU A 92 3.15 -2.31 -0.30
N GLY A 93 2.04 -2.08 -1.00
CA GLY A 93 1.79 -2.61 -2.33
C GLY A 93 2.85 -2.20 -3.37
N GLU A 94 3.61 -1.12 -3.15
CA GLU A 94 4.73 -0.75 -4.01
C GLU A 94 5.83 -1.81 -4.00
N TYR A 95 6.05 -2.51 -2.88
CA TYR A 95 6.96 -3.66 -2.82
C TYR A 95 6.44 -4.85 -3.63
N SER A 96 5.12 -5.07 -3.64
CA SER A 96 4.50 -6.07 -4.53
C SER A 96 4.67 -5.69 -6.00
N ALA A 97 4.54 -4.41 -6.35
CA ALA A 97 4.80 -3.91 -7.69
C ALA A 97 6.28 -4.11 -8.10
N LEU A 98 7.22 -3.90 -7.18
CA LEU A 98 8.65 -4.16 -7.42
C LEU A 98 8.95 -5.65 -7.61
N VAL A 99 8.26 -6.54 -6.92
CA VAL A 99 8.36 -8.00 -7.17
C VAL A 99 7.76 -8.35 -8.54
N ALA A 100 6.57 -7.86 -8.86
CA ALA A 100 5.90 -8.12 -10.12
C ALA A 100 6.71 -7.60 -11.33
N SER A 101 7.45 -6.51 -11.16
CA SER A 101 8.33 -5.93 -12.20
C SER A 101 9.73 -6.57 -12.27
N GLY A 102 10.05 -7.52 -11.38
CA GLY A 102 11.34 -8.20 -11.34
C GLY A 102 12.48 -7.41 -10.69
N VAL A 103 12.20 -6.28 -10.04
CA VAL A 103 13.21 -5.50 -9.28
C VAL A 103 13.70 -6.28 -8.06
N LEU A 104 12.79 -6.96 -7.39
CA LEU A 104 13.05 -7.83 -6.25
C LEU A 104 12.50 -9.24 -6.51
N SER A 105 13.19 -10.27 -6.05
CA SER A 105 12.55 -11.58 -5.89
C SER A 105 11.60 -11.56 -4.67
N LEU A 106 10.62 -12.44 -4.62
CA LEU A 106 9.76 -12.57 -3.46
C LEU A 106 10.56 -12.96 -2.20
N ALA A 107 11.54 -13.82 -2.37
CA ALA A 107 12.45 -14.24 -1.29
C ALA A 107 13.27 -13.07 -0.69
N GLN A 108 13.56 -12.03 -1.49
CA GLN A 108 14.19 -10.80 -1.00
C GLN A 108 13.16 -9.84 -0.37
N ALA A 109 11.99 -9.71 -1.01
CA ALA A 109 10.98 -8.74 -0.61
C ALA A 109 10.28 -9.11 0.70
N ALA A 110 9.98 -10.39 0.95
CA ALA A 110 9.25 -10.82 2.14
C ALA A 110 9.99 -10.48 3.46
N PRO A 111 11.28 -10.84 3.64
CA PRO A 111 12.02 -10.42 4.83
C PRO A 111 12.29 -8.89 4.87
N LEU A 112 12.45 -8.22 3.72
CA LEU A 112 12.60 -6.77 3.66
C LEU A 112 11.34 -6.05 4.16
N VAL A 113 10.17 -6.52 3.76
CA VAL A 113 8.88 -5.98 4.18
C VAL A 113 8.60 -6.26 5.66
N ARG A 114 9.01 -7.42 6.16
CA ARG A 114 8.97 -7.73 7.62
C ARG A 114 9.84 -6.73 8.40
N PHE A 115 11.04 -6.47 7.91
CA PHE A 115 11.94 -5.48 8.51
C PHE A 115 11.32 -4.06 8.49
N ARG A 116 10.75 -3.64 7.33
CA ARG A 116 10.02 -2.38 7.21
C ARG A 116 8.91 -2.26 8.25
N ALA A 117 8.10 -3.30 8.37
CA ALA A 117 6.97 -3.33 9.31
C ALA A 117 7.43 -3.20 10.77
N ALA A 118 8.48 -3.94 11.17
CA ALA A 118 9.06 -3.86 12.50
C ALA A 118 9.65 -2.47 12.76
N ALA A 119 10.44 -1.92 11.84
CA ALA A 119 11.03 -0.59 11.99
C ALA A 119 9.94 0.49 12.14
N MET A 120 8.85 0.41 11.36
CA MET A 120 7.74 1.35 11.46
C MET A 120 6.95 1.20 12.77
N GLN A 121 6.78 -0.04 13.25
CA GLN A 121 6.11 -0.29 14.53
C GLN A 121 6.92 0.28 15.71
N ASP A 122 8.24 0.19 15.65
CA ASP A 122 9.16 0.63 16.70
C ASP A 122 9.47 2.14 16.67
N ALA A 123 9.06 2.84 15.60
CA ALA A 123 9.40 4.25 15.43
C ALA A 123 8.71 5.18 16.44
N VAL A 124 7.53 4.77 16.91
CA VAL A 124 6.72 5.54 17.85
C VAL A 124 6.18 4.59 18.91
N ALA A 125 6.19 5.03 20.16
CA ALA A 125 5.62 4.25 21.26
C ALA A 125 4.15 3.90 21.00
N VAL A 126 3.74 2.70 21.37
CA VAL A 126 2.36 2.24 21.21
C VAL A 126 1.37 3.21 21.85
N GLY A 127 0.41 3.68 21.08
CA GLY A 127 -0.62 4.63 21.54
C GLY A 127 -0.20 6.11 21.51
N ALA A 128 1.06 6.43 21.15
CA ALA A 128 1.50 7.82 21.00
C ALA A 128 1.18 8.39 19.60
N GLY A 129 1.06 7.55 18.59
CA GLY A 129 0.66 7.93 17.23
C GLY A 129 -0.78 7.54 16.89
N ALA A 130 -1.35 8.20 15.90
CA ALA A 130 -2.68 7.90 15.36
C ALA A 130 -2.77 8.19 13.87
N MET A 131 -3.80 7.63 13.23
CA MET A 131 -4.22 7.96 11.88
C MET A 131 -5.74 8.12 11.82
N ALA A 132 -6.23 8.97 10.92
CA ALA A 132 -7.65 9.12 10.69
C ALA A 132 -7.96 9.32 9.19
N ALA A 133 -9.06 8.72 8.74
CA ALA A 133 -9.58 8.94 7.38
C ALA A 133 -10.54 10.14 7.39
N VAL A 134 -10.25 11.13 6.57
CA VAL A 134 -11.09 12.31 6.32
C VAL A 134 -11.87 12.10 5.04
N LEU A 135 -13.21 12.17 5.11
CA LEU A 135 -14.10 11.87 4.00
C LEU A 135 -14.93 13.09 3.62
N GLY A 136 -15.15 13.26 2.31
CA GLY A 136 -16.00 14.31 1.75
C GLY A 136 -15.37 15.69 1.80
N MET A 137 -14.04 15.76 1.77
CA MET A 137 -13.28 17.02 1.73
C MET A 137 -12.11 16.88 0.77
N GLU A 138 -11.85 17.93 -0.01
CA GLU A 138 -10.72 18.00 -0.93
C GLU A 138 -9.38 18.02 -0.19
N ALA A 139 -8.36 17.40 -0.78
CA ALA A 139 -7.04 17.26 -0.18
C ALA A 139 -6.41 18.60 0.27
N ALA A 140 -6.55 19.67 -0.51
CA ALA A 140 -6.02 20.99 -0.16
C ALA A 140 -6.60 21.51 1.17
N LYS A 141 -7.91 21.32 1.39
CA LYS A 141 -8.58 21.70 2.65
C LYS A 141 -8.17 20.80 3.81
N VAL A 142 -7.89 19.53 3.55
CA VAL A 142 -7.37 18.62 4.59
C VAL A 142 -5.97 19.06 5.03
N ILE A 143 -5.10 19.42 4.08
CA ILE A 143 -3.77 19.96 4.38
C ILE A 143 -3.88 21.26 5.20
N GLU A 144 -4.77 22.17 4.80
CA GLU A 144 -5.04 23.41 5.55
C GLU A 144 -5.52 23.11 6.98
N GLY A 145 -6.46 22.19 7.16
CA GLY A 145 -6.96 21.80 8.48
C GLY A 145 -5.90 21.15 9.36
N CYS A 146 -5.00 20.35 8.78
CA CYS A 146 -3.82 19.84 9.50
C CYS A 146 -2.93 20.99 9.98
N ALA A 147 -2.64 21.96 9.11
CA ALA A 147 -1.82 23.12 9.47
C ALA A 147 -2.48 23.98 10.58
N GLN A 148 -3.81 24.19 10.51
CA GLN A 148 -4.55 24.89 11.55
C GLN A 148 -4.51 24.14 12.89
N ALA A 149 -4.67 22.81 12.88
CA ALA A 149 -4.58 21.99 14.08
C ALA A 149 -3.15 22.02 14.66
N GLN A 150 -2.15 21.89 13.81
CA GLN A 150 -0.73 21.98 14.20
C GLN A 150 -0.40 23.30 14.89
N ALA A 151 -0.94 24.41 14.38
CA ALA A 151 -0.72 25.76 14.95
C ALA A 151 -1.33 25.95 16.36
N THR A 152 -2.17 25.04 16.83
CA THR A 152 -2.71 25.08 18.21
C THR A 152 -1.74 24.55 19.26
N PHE A 153 -0.68 23.87 18.85
CA PHE A 153 0.35 23.32 19.72
C PHE A 153 1.58 24.24 19.78
N PRO A 154 2.29 24.30 20.92
CA PRO A 154 3.58 24.96 20.99
C PRO A 154 4.57 24.40 19.95
N ALA A 155 5.41 25.26 19.37
CA ALA A 155 6.37 24.84 18.32
C ALA A 155 7.38 23.79 18.82
N ASP A 156 7.67 23.75 20.09
CA ASP A 156 8.60 22.83 20.76
C ASP A 156 7.91 21.60 21.37
N SER A 157 6.59 21.47 21.19
CA SER A 157 5.80 20.35 21.76
C SER A 157 6.15 18.99 21.17
N GLY A 158 6.72 18.93 19.96
CA GLY A 158 6.92 17.69 19.21
C GLY A 158 5.65 17.09 18.61
N GLU A 159 4.49 17.77 18.78
CA GLU A 159 3.22 17.33 18.17
C GLU A 159 3.25 17.53 16.67
N VAL A 160 2.74 16.54 15.92
CA VAL A 160 2.75 16.51 14.46
C VAL A 160 1.43 15.98 13.93
N VAL A 161 0.86 16.61 12.90
CA VAL A 161 -0.22 16.04 12.09
C VAL A 161 -0.07 16.44 10.63
N GLU A 162 -0.12 15.45 9.74
CA GLU A 162 0.14 15.60 8.31
C GLU A 162 -0.91 14.84 7.48
N ALA A 163 -1.24 15.35 6.29
CA ALA A 163 -1.99 14.60 5.28
C ALA A 163 -1.03 13.62 4.59
N VAL A 164 -1.32 12.34 4.70
CA VAL A 164 -0.34 11.29 4.34
C VAL A 164 -0.79 10.36 3.21
N ASN A 165 -2.08 10.06 3.04
CA ASN A 165 -2.53 9.24 1.92
C ASN A 165 -3.63 9.97 1.15
N PHE A 166 -3.35 10.34 -0.09
CA PHE A 166 -4.29 10.98 -1.00
C PHE A 166 -4.97 9.90 -1.85
N ASN A 167 -6.02 9.28 -1.28
CA ASN A 167 -6.61 8.05 -1.80
C ASN A 167 -7.59 8.27 -2.95
N ASP A 168 -8.45 9.27 -2.86
CA ASP A 168 -9.32 9.76 -3.93
C ASP A 168 -9.66 11.25 -3.68
N PRO A 169 -10.30 11.96 -4.63
CA PRO A 169 -10.57 13.40 -4.50
C PRO A 169 -11.35 13.80 -3.24
N GLY A 170 -12.07 12.87 -2.62
CA GLY A 170 -12.85 13.11 -1.40
C GLY A 170 -12.36 12.31 -0.18
N GLN A 171 -11.22 11.63 -0.27
CA GLN A 171 -10.69 10.81 0.81
C GLN A 171 -9.18 11.01 0.99
N THR A 172 -8.83 11.63 2.11
CA THR A 172 -7.43 11.80 2.53
C THR A 172 -7.25 11.20 3.93
N VAL A 173 -6.14 10.48 4.15
CA VAL A 173 -5.75 10.02 5.49
C VAL A 173 -4.77 11.00 6.08
N ILE A 174 -4.95 11.32 7.36
CA ILE A 174 -4.03 12.11 8.18
C ILE A 174 -3.35 11.22 9.20
N ALA A 175 -2.11 11.54 9.55
CA ALA A 175 -1.33 10.81 10.54
C ALA A 175 -0.44 11.74 11.35
N GLY A 176 -0.12 11.33 12.56
CA GLY A 176 0.75 12.10 13.44
C GLY A 176 0.69 11.61 14.89
N SER A 177 1.06 12.46 15.80
CA SER A 177 0.87 12.22 17.23
C SER A 177 -0.62 12.20 17.57
N LYS A 178 -1.00 11.39 18.56
CA LYS A 178 -2.41 11.13 18.88
C LYS A 178 -3.18 12.42 19.15
N ALA A 179 -2.65 13.30 19.99
CA ALA A 179 -3.30 14.55 20.35
C ALA A 179 -3.50 15.48 19.13
N ALA A 180 -2.49 15.57 18.27
CA ALA A 180 -2.57 16.40 17.08
C ALA A 180 -3.56 15.85 16.03
N VAL A 181 -3.64 14.52 15.84
CA VAL A 181 -4.64 13.88 14.98
C VAL A 181 -6.05 14.07 15.51
N GLU A 182 -6.27 13.91 16.83
CA GLU A 182 -7.57 14.18 17.46
C GLU A 182 -7.98 15.64 17.24
N LYS A 183 -7.06 16.59 17.45
CA LYS A 183 -7.31 18.02 17.19
C LYS A 183 -7.61 18.30 15.72
N ALA A 184 -6.88 17.69 14.81
CA ALA A 184 -7.13 17.83 13.37
C ALA A 184 -8.51 17.29 12.97
N CYS A 185 -8.96 16.18 13.56
CA CYS A 185 -10.31 15.66 13.34
C CYS A 185 -11.41 16.66 13.77
N GLU A 186 -11.22 17.40 14.88
CA GLU A 186 -12.14 18.44 15.31
C GLU A 186 -12.17 19.61 14.32
N VAL A 187 -10.98 20.13 13.98
CA VAL A 187 -10.82 21.25 13.02
C VAL A 187 -11.44 20.90 11.67
N LEU A 188 -11.12 19.74 11.11
CA LEU A 188 -11.61 19.30 9.80
C LEU A 188 -13.14 19.11 9.80
N LYS A 189 -13.73 18.59 10.88
CA LYS A 189 -15.19 18.54 11.02
C LYS A 189 -15.81 19.94 11.05
N ALA A 190 -15.21 20.87 11.77
CA ALA A 190 -15.66 22.27 11.79
C ALA A 190 -15.52 22.96 10.43
N MET A 191 -14.52 22.58 9.63
CA MET A 191 -14.32 23.04 8.25
C MET A 191 -15.26 22.38 7.22
N GLY A 192 -16.09 21.40 7.64
CA GLY A 192 -17.11 20.78 6.80
C GLY A 192 -16.76 19.38 6.26
N ALA A 193 -15.77 18.70 6.80
CA ALA A 193 -15.55 17.28 6.48
C ALA A 193 -16.78 16.45 6.87
N LYS A 194 -17.26 15.60 5.96
CA LYS A 194 -18.42 14.74 6.23
C LYS A 194 -18.15 13.75 7.36
N ARG A 195 -16.94 13.22 7.42
CA ARG A 195 -16.47 12.32 8.48
C ARG A 195 -14.96 12.49 8.67
N ALA A 196 -14.51 12.34 9.91
CA ALA A 196 -13.12 12.11 10.29
C ALA A 196 -13.13 10.91 11.26
N LEU A 197 -12.60 9.77 10.80
CA LEU A 197 -12.71 8.46 11.45
C LEU A 197 -11.32 7.95 11.82
N ASN A 198 -11.08 7.71 13.09
CA ASN A 198 -9.85 7.07 13.54
C ASN A 198 -9.70 5.68 12.92
N LEU A 199 -8.49 5.38 12.47
CA LEU A 199 -8.14 4.09 11.91
C LEU A 199 -7.56 3.19 13.01
N PRO A 200 -7.88 1.88 13.01
CA PRO A 200 -7.33 0.92 13.98
C PRO A 200 -5.91 0.50 13.59
N VAL A 201 -4.98 1.45 13.64
CA VAL A 201 -3.56 1.23 13.29
C VAL A 201 -2.66 1.52 14.48
N SER A 202 -1.48 0.90 14.50
CA SER A 202 -0.55 0.92 15.63
C SER A 202 0.51 2.02 15.55
N ALA A 203 0.65 2.70 14.39
CA ALA A 203 1.65 3.73 14.17
C ALA A 203 1.16 4.79 13.18
N PRO A 204 1.71 6.03 13.22
CA PRO A 204 1.36 7.13 12.33
C PRO A 204 2.09 7.02 10.99
N PHE A 205 1.76 5.97 10.20
CA PHE A 205 2.42 5.66 8.95
C PHE A 205 2.45 6.85 7.99
N HIS A 206 3.56 6.99 7.25
CA HIS A 206 3.77 8.03 6.23
C HIS A 206 3.90 9.46 6.78
N SER A 207 3.82 9.68 8.08
CA SER A 207 4.15 10.99 8.68
C SER A 207 5.64 11.14 8.94
N SER A 208 6.09 12.36 9.19
CA SER A 208 7.49 12.67 9.55
C SER A 208 7.97 11.92 10.80
N LEU A 209 7.05 11.46 11.66
CA LEU A 209 7.37 10.60 12.82
C LEU A 209 7.92 9.22 12.43
N MET A 210 7.77 8.81 11.16
CA MET A 210 8.34 7.57 10.63
C MET A 210 9.80 7.73 10.17
N LYS A 211 10.41 8.91 10.25
CA LYS A 211 11.78 9.14 9.81
C LYS A 211 12.81 8.23 10.50
N PRO A 212 12.71 7.92 11.81
CA PRO A 212 13.62 6.96 12.43
C PRO A 212 13.51 5.54 11.84
N ALA A 213 12.31 5.11 11.45
CA ALA A 213 12.12 3.84 10.74
C ALA A 213 12.74 3.87 9.34
N ALA A 214 12.57 4.99 8.64
CA ALA A 214 13.13 5.18 7.30
C ALA A 214 14.65 5.12 7.30
N GLU A 215 15.34 5.70 8.30
CA GLU A 215 16.81 5.62 8.41
C GLU A 215 17.28 4.17 8.57
N LYS A 216 16.61 3.37 9.43
CA LYS A 216 16.89 1.92 9.55
C LYS A 216 16.62 1.19 8.23
N LEU A 217 15.52 1.53 7.55
CA LEU A 217 15.15 0.93 6.26
C LEU A 217 16.16 1.28 5.17
N LYS A 218 16.71 2.49 5.15
CA LYS A 218 17.74 2.94 4.20
C LYS A 218 18.96 2.02 4.18
N GLU A 219 19.46 1.64 5.34
CA GLU A 219 20.58 0.70 5.46
C GLU A 219 20.20 -0.69 4.91
N LYS A 220 18.99 -1.17 5.22
CA LYS A 220 18.50 -2.46 4.73
C LYS A 220 18.33 -2.44 3.21
N LEU A 221 17.81 -1.37 2.64
CA LEU A 221 17.65 -1.17 1.20
C LEU A 221 18.99 -1.14 0.48
N ALA A 222 20.00 -0.46 1.04
CA ALA A 222 21.35 -0.39 0.47
C ALA A 222 22.02 -1.78 0.34
N ASN A 223 21.72 -2.69 1.27
CA ASN A 223 22.24 -4.05 1.30
C ASN A 223 21.35 -5.08 0.57
N THR A 224 20.24 -4.65 -0.02
CA THR A 224 19.36 -5.53 -0.80
C THR A 224 19.64 -5.35 -2.30
N PRO A 225 19.94 -6.40 -3.05
CA PRO A 225 20.12 -6.32 -4.50
C PRO A 225 18.82 -5.93 -5.20
N PHE A 226 18.87 -4.91 -6.07
CA PHE A 226 17.76 -4.46 -6.91
C PHE A 226 18.15 -4.64 -8.37
N ALA A 227 17.28 -5.29 -9.16
CA ALA A 227 17.42 -5.38 -10.61
C ALA A 227 16.75 -4.20 -11.30
N THR A 228 16.99 -4.03 -12.60
CA THR A 228 16.26 -3.08 -13.44
C THR A 228 14.82 -3.57 -13.64
N PRO A 229 13.80 -2.71 -13.47
CA PRO A 229 12.41 -3.10 -13.71
C PRO A 229 12.17 -3.57 -15.15
N LEU A 230 11.50 -4.70 -15.31
CA LEU A 230 11.03 -5.21 -16.61
C LEU A 230 9.69 -4.58 -17.01
N ILE A 231 8.94 -4.07 -16.04
CA ILE A 231 7.65 -3.40 -16.20
C ILE A 231 7.75 -2.05 -15.50
N PRO A 232 7.30 -0.95 -16.11
CA PRO A 232 7.29 0.37 -15.47
C PRO A 232 6.55 0.34 -14.12
N VAL A 233 7.22 0.79 -13.04
CA VAL A 233 6.64 0.91 -11.69
C VAL A 233 6.41 2.39 -11.40
N VAL A 234 5.16 2.79 -11.18
CA VAL A 234 4.83 4.15 -10.73
C VAL A 234 4.95 4.20 -9.21
N ASN A 235 5.94 4.95 -8.69
CA ASN A 235 6.18 5.05 -7.25
C ASN A 235 5.24 6.06 -6.57
N ASN A 236 5.02 5.89 -5.26
CA ASN A 236 4.06 6.69 -4.50
C ASN A 236 4.54 8.11 -4.20
N ILE A 237 5.84 8.30 -3.99
CA ILE A 237 6.38 9.54 -3.44
C ILE A 237 6.62 10.61 -4.51
N ASP A 238 7.13 10.22 -5.68
CA ASP A 238 7.47 11.13 -6.79
C ASP A 238 6.46 11.05 -7.94
N VAL A 239 5.61 10.00 -7.95
CA VAL A 239 4.69 9.70 -9.06
C VAL A 239 5.45 9.49 -10.38
N SER A 240 6.66 8.96 -10.29
CA SER A 240 7.56 8.75 -11.42
C SER A 240 7.87 7.27 -11.62
N VAL A 241 8.41 6.96 -12.80
CA VAL A 241 8.95 5.65 -13.13
C VAL A 241 10.46 5.72 -13.11
N GLU A 242 11.07 4.96 -12.22
CA GLU A 242 12.52 4.89 -12.10
C GLU A 242 13.05 3.55 -12.59
N THR A 243 14.18 3.59 -13.29
CA THR A 243 14.89 2.39 -13.75
C THR A 243 16.22 2.18 -13.01
N ASN A 244 16.70 3.21 -12.35
CA ASN A 244 17.94 3.17 -11.57
C ASN A 244 17.67 2.64 -10.17
N ALA A 245 18.40 1.60 -9.77
CA ALA A 245 18.25 0.95 -8.47
C ALA A 245 18.40 1.90 -7.29
N ASP A 246 19.33 2.86 -7.34
CA ASP A 246 19.55 3.78 -6.23
C ASP A 246 18.42 4.81 -6.11
N ARG A 247 17.84 5.24 -7.23
CA ARG A 247 16.65 6.11 -7.22
C ARG A 247 15.43 5.37 -6.69
N ILE A 248 15.26 4.08 -7.03
CA ILE A 248 14.19 3.25 -6.48
C ILE A 248 14.35 3.11 -4.96
N ARG A 249 15.57 2.84 -4.47
CA ARG A 249 15.86 2.77 -3.03
C ARG A 249 15.56 4.09 -2.32
N ASP A 250 15.98 5.22 -2.91
CA ASP A 250 15.70 6.54 -2.37
C ASP A 250 14.19 6.85 -2.32
N ALA A 251 13.45 6.49 -3.37
CA ALA A 251 11.99 6.64 -3.38
C ALA A 251 11.33 5.82 -2.25
N LEU A 252 11.73 4.57 -2.04
CA LEU A 252 11.24 3.73 -0.94
C LEU A 252 11.61 4.26 0.44
N TYR A 253 12.82 4.82 0.59
CA TYR A 253 13.24 5.49 1.81
C TYR A 253 12.33 6.67 2.13
N ARG A 254 12.12 7.58 1.17
CA ARG A 254 11.25 8.75 1.34
C ARG A 254 9.76 8.38 1.48
N GLN A 255 9.31 7.33 0.82
CA GLN A 255 7.94 6.80 0.93
C GLN A 255 7.59 6.41 2.37
N ALA A 256 8.54 5.91 3.16
CA ALA A 256 8.28 5.45 4.51
C ALA A 256 7.79 6.57 5.45
N PHE A 257 8.23 7.81 5.23
CA PHE A 257 7.85 9.00 6.03
C PHE A 257 7.27 10.13 5.19
N GLY A 258 6.86 9.84 3.97
CA GLY A 258 6.26 10.79 3.03
C GLY A 258 4.94 10.28 2.45
N PRO A 259 4.20 11.13 1.75
CA PRO A 259 2.83 10.84 1.35
C PRO A 259 2.72 9.76 0.26
N VAL A 260 1.64 8.99 0.34
CA VAL A 260 1.16 8.12 -0.75
C VAL A 260 0.25 8.97 -1.65
N ARG A 261 0.76 9.36 -2.82
CA ARG A 261 0.07 10.21 -3.80
C ARG A 261 -0.74 9.36 -4.78
N TRP A 262 -1.71 8.60 -4.22
CA TRP A 262 -2.41 7.56 -4.98
C TRP A 262 -3.25 8.11 -6.14
N VAL A 263 -3.96 9.22 -5.94
CA VAL A 263 -4.70 9.91 -7.01
C VAL A 263 -3.78 10.20 -8.20
N GLU A 264 -2.62 10.77 -7.93
CA GLU A 264 -1.66 11.13 -8.96
C GLU A 264 -1.01 9.89 -9.60
N CYS A 265 -0.78 8.81 -8.84
CA CYS A 265 -0.32 7.53 -9.41
C CYS A 265 -1.31 6.98 -10.44
N VAL A 266 -2.61 7.00 -10.13
CA VAL A 266 -3.66 6.56 -11.06
C VAL A 266 -3.71 7.46 -12.30
N GLN A 267 -3.61 8.77 -12.12
CA GLN A 267 -3.56 9.73 -13.22
C GLN A 267 -2.31 9.56 -14.11
N ALA A 268 -1.15 9.29 -13.50
CA ALA A 268 0.09 8.99 -14.22
C ALA A 268 -0.02 7.69 -15.04
N ILE A 269 -0.73 6.68 -14.54
CA ILE A 269 -1.04 5.47 -15.31
C ILE A 269 -1.98 5.81 -16.48
N LYS A 270 -3.03 6.60 -16.26
CA LYS A 270 -3.94 7.06 -17.32
C LYS A 270 -3.20 7.82 -18.41
N SER A 271 -2.27 8.71 -18.05
CA SER A 271 -1.49 9.49 -19.02
C SER A 271 -0.61 8.64 -19.93
N ARG A 272 -0.38 7.37 -19.59
CA ARG A 272 0.29 6.37 -20.44
C ARG A 272 -0.67 5.65 -21.41
N GLY A 273 -1.93 6.09 -21.50
CA GLY A 273 -2.96 5.46 -22.32
C GLY A 273 -3.58 4.20 -21.71
N ILE A 274 -3.41 3.98 -20.42
CA ILE A 274 -3.94 2.80 -19.71
C ILE A 274 -5.20 3.20 -18.95
N ASN A 275 -6.36 2.69 -19.37
CA ASN A 275 -7.66 3.04 -18.77
C ASN A 275 -8.25 1.95 -17.86
N THR A 276 -7.59 0.78 -17.77
CA THR A 276 -8.03 -0.33 -16.92
C THR A 276 -6.97 -0.67 -15.90
N LEU A 277 -7.35 -0.60 -14.62
CA LEU A 277 -6.55 -1.02 -13.48
C LEU A 277 -7.11 -2.33 -12.93
N VAL A 278 -6.25 -3.32 -12.78
CA VAL A 278 -6.59 -4.59 -12.12
C VAL A 278 -5.95 -4.59 -10.73
N GLU A 279 -6.76 -4.51 -9.67
CA GLU A 279 -6.26 -4.66 -8.30
C GLU A 279 -6.00 -6.13 -8.01
N CYS A 280 -4.74 -6.49 -7.86
CA CYS A 280 -4.30 -7.86 -7.68
C CYS A 280 -3.89 -8.12 -6.23
N GLY A 281 -4.65 -8.96 -5.53
CA GLY A 281 -4.46 -9.26 -4.11
C GLY A 281 -5.73 -9.10 -3.28
N PRO A 282 -5.65 -9.30 -1.95
CA PRO A 282 -6.84 -9.31 -1.10
C PRO A 282 -7.64 -8.01 -1.15
N GLY A 283 -8.95 -8.13 -1.30
CA GLY A 283 -9.90 -7.01 -1.26
C GLY A 283 -10.16 -6.36 -2.63
N LYS A 284 -10.79 -5.19 -2.59
CA LYS A 284 -11.21 -4.41 -3.77
C LYS A 284 -11.20 -2.90 -3.49
N VAL A 285 -10.29 -2.47 -2.64
CA VAL A 285 -10.24 -1.08 -2.15
C VAL A 285 -9.75 -0.14 -3.24
N LEU A 286 -8.65 -0.49 -3.91
CA LEU A 286 -8.08 0.33 -4.97
C LEU A 286 -8.97 0.35 -6.22
N ALA A 287 -9.51 -0.80 -6.63
CA ALA A 287 -10.46 -0.90 -7.74
C ALA A 287 -11.70 -0.03 -7.48
N GLY A 288 -12.19 0.00 -6.23
CA GLY A 288 -13.31 0.86 -5.83
C GLY A 288 -13.01 2.36 -5.84
N MET A 289 -11.75 2.77 -5.80
CA MET A 289 -11.33 4.18 -5.88
C MET A 289 -11.24 4.69 -7.32
N VAL A 290 -10.96 3.82 -8.29
CA VAL A 290 -10.62 4.20 -9.67
C VAL A 290 -11.63 5.16 -10.27
N LYS A 291 -12.92 4.82 -10.26
CA LYS A 291 -13.97 5.68 -10.84
C LYS A 291 -14.19 7.00 -10.09
N ARG A 292 -13.82 7.08 -8.81
CA ARG A 292 -13.86 8.35 -8.07
C ARG A 292 -12.68 9.25 -8.40
N ILE A 293 -11.55 8.65 -8.78
CA ILE A 293 -10.36 9.37 -9.25
C ILE A 293 -10.58 9.85 -10.68
N ASP A 294 -11.08 8.96 -11.53
CA ASP A 294 -11.33 9.27 -12.94
C ASP A 294 -12.49 8.40 -13.47
N ALA A 295 -13.57 9.07 -13.91
CA ALA A 295 -14.81 8.40 -14.35
C ALA A 295 -14.64 7.56 -15.63
N ASP A 296 -13.64 7.86 -16.46
CA ASP A 296 -13.37 7.16 -17.71
C ASP A 296 -12.50 5.90 -17.52
N MET A 297 -11.99 5.69 -16.32
CA MET A 297 -11.19 4.51 -15.99
C MET A 297 -12.03 3.39 -15.39
N THR A 298 -11.54 2.16 -15.56
CA THR A 298 -12.16 0.95 -15.00
C THR A 298 -11.24 0.31 -13.97
N GLY A 299 -11.77 0.02 -12.78
CA GLY A 299 -11.11 -0.76 -11.73
C GLY A 299 -11.73 -2.15 -11.63
N LEU A 300 -10.91 -3.19 -11.74
CA LEU A 300 -11.31 -4.59 -11.66
C LEU A 300 -10.57 -5.27 -10.51
N PRO A 301 -11.25 -5.90 -9.55
CA PRO A 301 -10.58 -6.63 -8.47
C PRO A 301 -10.23 -8.06 -8.90
N LEU A 302 -9.05 -8.56 -8.48
CA LEU A 302 -8.54 -9.90 -8.74
C LEU A 302 -7.98 -10.48 -7.43
N PHE A 303 -8.76 -11.27 -6.71
CA PHE A 303 -8.40 -11.80 -5.39
C PHE A 303 -8.76 -13.29 -5.20
N ASP A 304 -9.49 -13.91 -6.15
CA ASP A 304 -9.89 -15.30 -6.15
C ASP A 304 -10.10 -15.82 -7.60
N PRO A 305 -10.30 -17.14 -7.82
CA PRO A 305 -10.54 -17.69 -9.17
C PRO A 305 -11.78 -17.12 -9.87
N ALA A 306 -12.82 -16.75 -9.14
CA ALA A 306 -14.04 -16.19 -9.72
C ALA A 306 -13.77 -14.79 -10.26
N SER A 307 -13.17 -13.93 -9.47
CA SER A 307 -12.76 -12.57 -9.90
C SER A 307 -11.71 -12.61 -11.02
N LEU A 308 -10.80 -13.60 -11.03
CA LEU A 308 -9.87 -13.81 -12.13
C LEU A 308 -10.64 -14.08 -13.46
N ALA A 309 -11.63 -14.96 -13.42
CA ALA A 309 -12.47 -15.26 -14.60
C ALA A 309 -13.24 -14.01 -15.07
N GLU A 310 -13.78 -13.22 -14.14
CA GLU A 310 -14.46 -11.94 -14.43
C GLU A 310 -13.52 -10.95 -15.12
N VAL A 311 -12.29 -10.77 -14.59
CA VAL A 311 -11.28 -9.88 -15.18
C VAL A 311 -10.92 -10.35 -16.60
N LYS A 312 -10.70 -11.66 -16.82
CA LYS A 312 -10.42 -12.20 -18.17
C LYS A 312 -11.57 -11.93 -19.13
N GLY A 313 -12.82 -12.14 -18.70
CA GLY A 313 -14.01 -11.83 -19.48
C GLY A 313 -14.14 -10.35 -19.84
N ALA A 314 -13.83 -9.46 -18.92
CA ALA A 314 -13.89 -8.01 -19.12
C ALA A 314 -12.78 -7.46 -20.06
N LEU A 315 -11.67 -8.19 -20.24
CA LEU A 315 -10.53 -7.81 -21.10
C LEU A 315 -10.55 -8.48 -22.48
N SER A 316 -11.44 -9.44 -22.69
CA SER A 316 -11.66 -10.14 -23.98
C SER A 316 -12.49 -9.28 -24.90
#